data_d0d5dfd447c91d76feae5129a1e7a821
#
_entry.id   d0d5dfd447c91d76feae5129a1e7a821
#
_cell.length_a   1.000
_cell.length_b   1.000
_cell.length_c   1.000
_cell.angle_alpha   90.00
_cell.angle_beta   90.00
_cell.angle_gamma   90.00
#
_symmetry.space_group_name_H-M   'P 1'
#
loop_
_entity.id
_entity.type
_entity.pdbx_description
1 polymer ?
#
loop_
_entity_poly.entity_id
_entity_poly.type
_entity_poly.pdbx_seq_one_letter_code
_entity_poly.pdbx_strand_id
1 'polypeptide(L)'
;RDALFEENFFIYTRNTVILVLLNVVGALFSCSMIAYAFARLQFRGKNLLFTILVATMLLPGPVLLIPQFLLFYRIGWYNTYFPLFVPAFTGNAFFIFLLRQYMKTLPIELDEAARIDGASYWGIYWRIILPLSVPALTVVAVFQFLATWNDFFGPLIYLDDPDKFTLALGLATMVRRVGTEWNEVMAANLVAVIPVLIVYFLAQNKLIGGIASVGLKG
;
A
#
# COMPACT_ATOMS: atom_id res chain seq x y z
N ARG A 1 -3.68 13.16 29.12
CA ARG A 1 -4.92 13.75 28.56
C ARG A 1 -4.56 14.96 27.71
N ASP A 2 -3.67 15.80 28.19
CA ASP A 2 -3.30 17.07 27.55
C ASP A 2 -2.48 16.83 26.25
N ALA A 3 -1.57 15.86 26.23
CA ALA A 3 -0.79 15.45 25.05
C ALA A 3 -1.61 15.10 23.80
N LEU A 4 -2.82 14.58 23.97
CA LEU A 4 -3.70 14.20 22.85
C LEU A 4 -4.59 15.35 22.38
N PHE A 5 -4.75 16.40 23.20
CA PHE A 5 -5.68 17.50 22.91
C PHE A 5 -4.98 18.82 22.57
N GLU A 6 -3.77 19.06 23.07
CA GLU A 6 -3.05 20.33 22.84
C GLU A 6 -2.33 20.40 21.49
N GLU A 7 -2.02 19.27 20.85
CA GLU A 7 -1.30 19.27 19.58
C GLU A 7 -2.07 18.47 18.55
N ASN A 8 -2.79 19.04 17.70
CA ASN A 8 -3.35 18.55 16.41
C ASN A 8 -3.32 17.02 16.16
N PHE A 9 -3.15 16.18 17.23
CA PHE A 9 -3.02 14.71 17.14
C PHE A 9 -4.17 14.07 16.37
N PHE A 10 -5.40 14.53 16.62
CA PHE A 10 -6.57 14.05 15.92
C PHE A 10 -6.56 14.45 14.43
N ILE A 11 -6.04 15.64 14.11
CA ILE A 11 -5.89 16.10 12.73
C ILE A 11 -4.88 15.21 12.01
N TYR A 12 -3.71 14.95 12.62
CA TYR A 12 -2.67 14.11 12.06
C TYR A 12 -3.13 12.66 11.89
N THR A 13 -3.87 12.13 12.87
CA THR A 13 -4.46 10.79 12.78
C THR A 13 -5.48 10.71 11.65
N ARG A 14 -6.38 11.68 11.54
CA ARG A 14 -7.36 11.77 10.44
C ARG A 14 -6.67 11.82 9.09
N ASN A 15 -5.66 12.66 8.94
CA ASN A 15 -4.91 12.81 7.70
C ASN A 15 -4.24 11.48 7.30
N THR A 16 -3.62 10.79 8.27
CA THR A 16 -3.01 9.48 8.05
C THR A 16 -4.04 8.44 7.66
N VAL A 17 -5.19 8.37 8.33
CA VAL A 17 -6.26 7.43 7.99
C VAL A 17 -6.76 7.65 6.56
N ILE A 18 -6.96 8.91 6.15
CA ILE A 18 -7.37 9.24 4.77
C ILE A 18 -6.32 8.74 3.77
N LEU A 19 -5.03 9.03 4.01
CA LEU A 19 -3.94 8.58 3.14
C LEU A 19 -3.84 7.06 3.10
N VAL A 20 -3.97 6.38 4.23
CA VAL A 20 -3.98 4.92 4.31
C VAL A 20 -5.11 4.32 3.47
N LEU A 21 -6.33 4.82 3.62
CA LEU A 21 -7.48 4.34 2.85
C LEU A 21 -7.26 4.51 1.35
N LEU A 22 -6.81 5.70 0.92
CA LEU A 22 -6.52 5.98 -0.49
C LEU A 22 -5.40 5.08 -1.04
N ASN A 23 -4.31 4.92 -0.29
CA ASN A 23 -3.18 4.08 -0.70
C ASN A 23 -3.55 2.59 -0.77
N VAL A 24 -4.26 2.07 0.24
CA VAL A 24 -4.70 0.65 0.24
C VAL A 24 -5.65 0.39 -0.91
N VAL A 25 -6.66 1.25 -1.12
CA VAL A 25 -7.59 1.11 -2.24
C VAL A 25 -6.84 1.20 -3.57
N GLY A 26 -5.97 2.20 -3.74
CA GLY A 26 -5.16 2.38 -4.95
C GLY A 26 -4.28 1.17 -5.25
N ALA A 27 -3.56 0.66 -4.26
CA ALA A 27 -2.70 -0.50 -4.41
C ALA A 27 -3.48 -1.79 -4.72
N LEU A 28 -4.57 -2.05 -4.00
CA LEU A 28 -5.40 -3.23 -4.25
C LEU A 28 -6.00 -3.21 -5.65
N PHE A 29 -6.52 -2.06 -6.08
CA PHE A 29 -7.14 -1.91 -7.39
C PHE A 29 -6.10 -2.06 -8.51
N SER A 30 -5.06 -1.24 -8.51
CA SER A 30 -4.05 -1.22 -9.58
C SER A 30 -3.26 -2.52 -9.66
N CYS A 31 -2.74 -2.99 -8.51
CA CYS A 31 -1.89 -4.17 -8.49
C CYS A 31 -2.65 -5.45 -8.82
N SER A 32 -3.91 -5.61 -8.36
CA SER A 32 -4.67 -6.82 -8.68
C SER A 32 -5.05 -6.91 -10.16
N MET A 33 -5.42 -5.79 -10.79
CA MET A 33 -5.71 -5.75 -12.22
C MET A 33 -4.49 -6.10 -13.06
N ILE A 34 -3.35 -5.48 -12.75
CA ILE A 34 -2.10 -5.73 -13.47
C ILE A 34 -1.64 -7.19 -13.23
N ALA A 35 -1.73 -7.67 -11.99
CA ALA A 35 -1.39 -9.05 -11.65
C ALA A 35 -2.28 -10.06 -12.39
N TYR A 36 -3.58 -9.81 -12.47
CA TYR A 36 -4.51 -10.63 -13.25
C TYR A 36 -4.11 -10.70 -14.72
N ALA A 37 -3.81 -9.56 -15.34
CA ALA A 37 -3.37 -9.52 -16.73
C ALA A 37 -2.10 -10.37 -16.92
N PHE A 38 -1.10 -10.24 -16.04
CA PHE A 38 0.13 -11.03 -16.10
C PHE A 38 -0.04 -12.49 -15.65
N ALA A 39 -1.07 -12.84 -14.90
CA ALA A 39 -1.32 -14.23 -14.51
C ALA A 39 -2.11 -14.99 -15.58
N ARG A 40 -3.22 -14.42 -16.06
CA ARG A 40 -4.27 -15.13 -16.80
C ARG A 40 -4.35 -14.78 -18.27
N LEU A 41 -4.08 -13.53 -18.65
CA LEU A 41 -4.20 -13.14 -20.06
C LEU A 41 -2.96 -13.53 -20.86
N GLN A 42 -3.17 -13.79 -22.15
CA GLN A 42 -2.11 -14.03 -23.13
C GLN A 42 -2.04 -12.84 -24.08
N PHE A 43 -0.89 -12.18 -24.12
CA PHE A 43 -0.63 -11.05 -25.02
C PHE A 43 0.84 -10.99 -25.42
N ARG A 44 1.12 -10.33 -26.55
CA ARG A 44 2.48 -10.22 -27.09
C ARG A 44 3.35 -9.37 -26.15
N GLY A 45 4.55 -9.84 -25.86
CA GLY A 45 5.50 -9.14 -24.98
C GLY A 45 5.27 -9.33 -23.47
N LYS A 46 4.29 -10.15 -23.04
CA LYS A 46 3.96 -10.42 -21.64
C LYS A 46 5.18 -10.70 -20.76
N ASN A 47 6.05 -11.60 -21.18
CA ASN A 47 7.22 -12.00 -20.41
C ASN A 47 8.24 -10.87 -20.33
N LEU A 48 8.48 -10.13 -21.40
CA LEU A 48 9.39 -8.99 -21.42
C LEU A 48 8.89 -7.89 -20.47
N LEU A 49 7.62 -7.51 -20.58
CA LEU A 49 7.03 -6.49 -19.71
C LEU A 49 7.07 -6.91 -18.24
N PHE A 50 6.80 -8.18 -17.94
CA PHE A 50 6.90 -8.68 -16.59
C PHE A 50 8.35 -8.68 -16.07
N THR A 51 9.33 -9.03 -16.91
CA THR A 51 10.76 -8.94 -16.55
C THR A 51 11.18 -7.51 -16.25
N ILE A 52 10.75 -6.55 -17.08
CA ILE A 52 11.00 -5.11 -16.83
C ILE A 52 10.38 -4.69 -15.51
N LEU A 53 9.12 -5.06 -15.27
CA LEU A 53 8.43 -4.76 -14.00
C LEU A 53 9.23 -5.29 -12.80
N VAL A 54 9.67 -6.54 -12.83
CA VAL A 54 10.47 -7.12 -11.75
C VAL A 54 11.84 -6.43 -11.64
N ALA A 55 12.46 -6.05 -12.76
CA ALA A 55 13.73 -5.33 -12.75
C ALA A 55 13.62 -3.96 -12.04
N THR A 56 12.45 -3.30 -12.08
CA THR A 56 12.26 -2.04 -11.33
C THR A 56 12.39 -2.21 -9.82
N MET A 57 12.19 -3.42 -9.28
CA MET A 57 12.37 -3.68 -7.84
C MET A 57 13.85 -3.58 -7.40
N LEU A 58 14.79 -3.67 -8.34
CA LEU A 58 16.22 -3.52 -8.05
C LEU A 58 16.63 -2.05 -7.88
N LEU A 59 15.76 -1.10 -8.27
CA LEU A 59 16.04 0.32 -8.11
C LEU A 59 15.77 0.73 -6.66
N PRO A 60 16.77 1.20 -5.92
CA PRO A 60 16.56 1.65 -4.54
C PRO A 60 15.69 2.92 -4.53
N GLY A 61 14.67 2.94 -3.66
CA GLY A 61 13.74 4.07 -3.55
C GLY A 61 14.42 5.45 -3.40
N PRO A 62 15.48 5.59 -2.57
CA PRO A 62 16.19 6.86 -2.42
C PRO A 62 16.75 7.46 -3.72
N VAL A 63 17.10 6.63 -4.71
CA VAL A 63 17.60 7.12 -6.02
C VAL A 63 16.51 7.87 -6.80
N LEU A 64 15.26 7.45 -6.64
CA LEU A 64 14.13 8.05 -7.34
C LEU A 64 13.54 9.27 -6.63
N LEU A 65 13.96 9.55 -5.39
CA LEU A 65 13.36 10.58 -4.55
C LEU A 65 13.52 11.99 -5.17
N ILE A 66 14.73 12.35 -5.60
CA ILE A 66 14.98 13.67 -6.18
C ILE A 66 14.23 13.86 -7.52
N PRO A 67 14.31 12.92 -8.49
CA PRO A 67 13.53 13.03 -9.72
C PRO A 67 12.01 13.12 -9.48
N GLN A 68 11.47 12.31 -8.55
CA GLN A 68 10.06 12.35 -8.19
C GLN A 68 9.67 13.69 -7.55
N PHE A 69 10.48 14.20 -6.63
CA PHE A 69 10.25 15.52 -6.03
C PHE A 69 10.17 16.61 -7.08
N LEU A 70 11.16 16.68 -7.99
CA LEU A 70 11.18 17.67 -9.06
C LEU A 70 9.96 17.58 -9.98
N LEU A 71 9.53 16.35 -10.31
CA LEU A 71 8.34 16.12 -11.12
C LEU A 71 7.10 16.66 -10.41
N PHE A 72 6.86 16.23 -9.16
CA PHE A 72 5.67 16.61 -8.40
C PHE A 72 5.65 18.10 -8.06
N TYR A 73 6.81 18.69 -7.80
CA TYR A 73 6.93 20.15 -7.62
C TYR A 73 6.54 20.92 -8.89
N ARG A 74 7.02 20.47 -10.07
CA ARG A 74 6.71 21.14 -11.35
C ARG A 74 5.24 21.07 -11.74
N ILE A 75 4.56 19.99 -11.40
CA ILE A 75 3.12 19.84 -11.67
C ILE A 75 2.22 20.45 -10.58
N GLY A 76 2.82 21.15 -9.60
CA GLY A 76 2.08 21.86 -8.56
C GLY A 76 1.51 20.98 -7.45
N TRP A 77 2.05 19.79 -7.23
CA TRP A 77 1.58 18.88 -6.19
C TRP A 77 2.27 19.10 -4.83
N TYR A 78 3.25 20.00 -4.75
CA TYR A 78 3.89 20.36 -3.49
C TYR A 78 2.85 20.91 -2.49
N ASN A 79 3.01 20.59 -1.22
CA ASN A 79 2.09 20.90 -0.12
C ASN A 79 0.65 20.39 -0.35
N THR A 80 0.51 19.24 -1.04
CA THR A 80 -0.76 18.51 -1.22
C THR A 80 -0.56 17.03 -0.92
N TYR A 81 -1.66 16.28 -0.77
CA TYR A 81 -1.58 14.82 -0.56
C TYR A 81 -1.36 14.02 -1.85
N PHE A 82 -1.45 14.62 -3.04
CA PHE A 82 -1.31 13.91 -4.31
C PHE A 82 -0.03 13.08 -4.44
N PRO A 83 1.17 13.58 -4.10
CA PRO A 83 2.40 12.79 -4.14
C PRO A 83 2.37 11.55 -3.26
N LEU A 84 1.58 11.59 -2.16
CA LEU A 84 1.56 10.56 -1.13
C LEU A 84 0.58 9.42 -1.42
N PHE A 85 -0.40 9.60 -2.31
CA PHE A 85 -1.36 8.54 -2.62
C PHE A 85 -1.51 8.21 -4.11
N VAL A 86 -1.36 9.17 -5.03
CA VAL A 86 -1.56 8.92 -6.47
C VAL A 86 -0.63 7.83 -7.01
N PRO A 87 0.64 7.73 -6.60
CA PRO A 87 1.53 6.65 -7.03
C PRO A 87 1.01 5.25 -6.72
N ALA A 88 0.21 5.06 -5.66
CA ALA A 88 -0.38 3.77 -5.33
C ALA A 88 -1.36 3.25 -6.41
N PHE A 89 -1.93 4.15 -7.21
CA PHE A 89 -2.82 3.80 -8.33
C PHE A 89 -2.07 3.42 -9.62
N THR A 90 -0.75 3.57 -9.66
CA THR A 90 0.05 3.21 -10.83
C THR A 90 0.64 1.79 -10.74
N GLY A 91 0.47 1.13 -9.60
CA GLY A 91 0.95 -0.22 -9.35
C GLY A 91 2.32 -0.27 -8.66
N ASN A 92 2.48 -1.21 -7.74
CA ASN A 92 3.73 -1.51 -7.06
C ASN A 92 4.27 -2.86 -7.57
N ALA A 93 5.50 -2.92 -8.04
CA ALA A 93 6.08 -4.11 -8.66
C ALA A 93 6.09 -5.32 -7.73
N PHE A 94 6.38 -5.13 -6.44
CA PHE A 94 6.37 -6.21 -5.45
C PHE A 94 4.97 -6.77 -5.22
N PHE A 95 3.96 -5.91 -5.09
CA PHE A 95 2.57 -6.35 -4.90
C PHE A 95 2.01 -7.03 -6.15
N ILE A 96 2.33 -6.51 -7.34
CA ILE A 96 1.97 -7.14 -8.62
C ILE A 96 2.60 -8.53 -8.72
N PHE A 97 3.89 -8.66 -8.40
CA PHE A 97 4.59 -9.95 -8.39
C PHE A 97 3.90 -10.93 -7.43
N LEU A 98 3.67 -10.54 -6.18
CA LEU A 98 3.04 -11.37 -5.16
C LEU A 98 1.65 -11.86 -5.60
N LEU A 99 0.79 -10.93 -6.02
CA LEU A 99 -0.57 -11.26 -6.48
C LEU A 99 -0.57 -12.14 -7.73
N ARG A 100 0.33 -11.87 -8.69
CA ARG A 100 0.48 -12.72 -9.89
C ARG A 100 0.89 -14.15 -9.51
N GLN A 101 1.85 -14.31 -8.61
CA GLN A 101 2.27 -15.66 -8.19
C GLN A 101 1.11 -16.40 -7.51
N TYR A 102 0.36 -15.74 -6.64
CA TYR A 102 -0.83 -16.32 -6.03
C TYR A 102 -1.89 -16.68 -7.07
N MET A 103 -2.26 -15.74 -7.94
CA MET A 103 -3.29 -15.99 -8.98
C MET A 103 -2.90 -17.14 -9.92
N LYS A 104 -1.61 -17.40 -10.14
CA LYS A 104 -1.12 -18.54 -10.91
C LYS A 104 -1.29 -19.90 -10.23
N THR A 105 -1.48 -19.94 -8.91
CA THR A 105 -1.75 -21.19 -8.19
C THR A 105 -3.22 -21.63 -8.29
N LEU A 106 -4.12 -20.71 -8.66
CA LEU A 106 -5.52 -21.04 -8.85
C LEU A 106 -5.70 -21.88 -10.14
N PRO A 107 -6.56 -22.91 -10.15
CA PRO A 107 -6.82 -23.76 -11.30
C PRO A 107 -7.22 -22.94 -12.54
N ILE A 108 -6.66 -23.23 -13.71
CA ILE A 108 -7.01 -22.55 -14.97
C ILE A 108 -8.37 -22.94 -15.47
N GLU A 109 -8.83 -24.13 -15.09
CA GLU A 109 -10.13 -24.71 -15.44
C GLU A 109 -11.30 -23.81 -14.99
N LEU A 110 -11.10 -23.00 -13.95
CA LEU A 110 -12.09 -22.00 -13.51
C LEU A 110 -12.31 -20.91 -14.57
N ASP A 111 -11.24 -20.46 -15.22
CA ASP A 111 -11.34 -19.46 -16.27
C ASP A 111 -11.96 -20.06 -17.54
N GLU A 112 -11.60 -21.33 -17.86
CA GLU A 112 -12.09 -22.04 -19.04
C GLU A 112 -13.60 -22.34 -18.91
N ALA A 113 -14.04 -22.85 -17.77
CA ALA A 113 -15.46 -23.09 -17.50
C ALA A 113 -16.28 -21.79 -17.59
N ALA A 114 -15.81 -20.72 -16.95
CA ALA A 114 -16.49 -19.44 -17.01
C ALA A 114 -16.56 -18.86 -18.44
N ARG A 115 -15.56 -19.12 -19.28
CA ARG A 115 -15.58 -18.70 -20.71
C ARG A 115 -16.59 -19.52 -21.51
N ILE A 116 -16.74 -20.80 -21.24
CA ILE A 116 -17.79 -21.63 -21.85
C ILE A 116 -19.17 -21.10 -21.50
N ASP A 117 -19.35 -20.64 -20.23
CA ASP A 117 -20.57 -19.98 -19.77
C ASP A 117 -20.76 -18.54 -20.30
N GLY A 118 -19.87 -18.07 -21.19
CA GLY A 118 -19.97 -16.76 -21.85
C GLY A 118 -19.46 -15.60 -20.99
N ALA A 119 -18.72 -15.83 -19.91
CA ALA A 119 -18.17 -14.76 -19.10
C ALA A 119 -17.06 -14.00 -19.84
N SER A 120 -17.09 -12.67 -19.78
CA SER A 120 -16.00 -11.82 -20.24
C SER A 120 -14.78 -11.89 -19.30
N TYR A 121 -13.60 -11.46 -19.77
CA TYR A 121 -12.40 -11.37 -18.92
C TYR A 121 -12.62 -10.53 -17.65
N TRP A 122 -13.40 -9.44 -17.76
CA TRP A 122 -13.82 -8.63 -16.61
C TRP A 122 -14.73 -9.39 -15.64
N GLY A 123 -15.67 -10.18 -16.19
CA GLY A 123 -16.53 -11.05 -15.39
C GLY A 123 -15.72 -12.09 -14.60
N ILE A 124 -14.76 -12.74 -15.24
CA ILE A 124 -13.85 -13.70 -14.61
C ILE A 124 -13.02 -13.03 -13.53
N TYR A 125 -12.43 -11.85 -13.83
CA TYR A 125 -11.65 -11.10 -12.85
C TYR A 125 -12.45 -10.79 -11.59
N TRP A 126 -13.60 -10.12 -11.73
CA TRP A 126 -14.37 -9.62 -10.59
C TRP A 126 -15.10 -10.72 -9.80
N ARG A 127 -15.65 -11.73 -10.50
CA ARG A 127 -16.52 -12.73 -9.88
C ARG A 127 -15.81 -13.99 -9.44
N ILE A 128 -14.64 -14.29 -9.98
CA ILE A 128 -13.92 -15.54 -9.74
C ILE A 128 -12.54 -15.27 -9.15
N ILE A 129 -11.65 -14.62 -9.90
CA ILE A 129 -10.24 -14.52 -9.52
C ILE A 129 -10.04 -13.58 -8.33
N LEU A 130 -10.68 -12.41 -8.33
CA LEU A 130 -10.52 -11.45 -7.24
C LEU A 130 -11.03 -11.99 -5.90
N PRO A 131 -12.24 -12.60 -5.79
CA PRO A 131 -12.69 -13.24 -4.56
C PRO A 131 -11.79 -14.38 -4.09
N LEU A 132 -11.31 -15.23 -4.99
CA LEU A 132 -10.39 -16.32 -4.64
C LEU A 132 -9.01 -15.80 -4.22
N SER A 133 -8.65 -14.58 -4.62
CA SER A 133 -7.37 -13.93 -4.27
C SER A 133 -7.43 -13.14 -2.96
N VAL A 134 -8.54 -13.14 -2.22
CA VAL A 134 -8.69 -12.42 -0.95
C VAL A 134 -7.55 -12.68 0.04
N PRO A 135 -7.01 -13.91 0.22
CA PRO A 135 -5.88 -14.13 1.10
C PRO A 135 -4.64 -13.29 0.70
N ALA A 136 -4.27 -13.29 -0.58
CA ALA A 136 -3.13 -12.52 -1.08
C ALA A 136 -3.41 -11.00 -1.09
N LEU A 137 -4.64 -10.59 -1.39
CA LEU A 137 -5.07 -9.20 -1.30
C LEU A 137 -4.99 -8.67 0.14
N THR A 138 -5.32 -9.51 1.13
CA THR A 138 -5.17 -9.14 2.55
C THR A 138 -3.70 -8.87 2.89
N VAL A 139 -2.78 -9.69 2.38
CA VAL A 139 -1.33 -9.46 2.57
C VAL A 139 -0.93 -8.10 2.00
N VAL A 140 -1.32 -7.80 0.75
CA VAL A 140 -1.05 -6.50 0.11
C VAL A 140 -1.63 -5.34 0.91
N ALA A 141 -2.89 -5.48 1.38
CA ALA A 141 -3.56 -4.45 2.19
C ALA A 141 -2.80 -4.15 3.49
N VAL A 142 -2.34 -5.19 4.19
CA VAL A 142 -1.58 -5.05 5.44
C VAL A 142 -0.22 -4.39 5.19
N PHE A 143 0.53 -4.83 4.17
CA PHE A 143 1.81 -4.22 3.84
C PHE A 143 1.66 -2.76 3.42
N GLN A 144 0.65 -2.44 2.59
CA GLN A 144 0.39 -1.06 2.18
C GLN A 144 -0.07 -0.20 3.36
N PHE A 145 -0.91 -0.75 4.24
CA PHE A 145 -1.29 -0.08 5.48
C PHE A 145 -0.05 0.28 6.32
N LEU A 146 0.81 -0.70 6.62
CA LEU A 146 2.00 -0.50 7.43
C LEU A 146 2.97 0.50 6.78
N ALA A 147 3.18 0.41 5.48
CA ALA A 147 4.03 1.34 4.73
C ALA A 147 3.52 2.77 4.83
N THR A 148 2.21 2.99 4.64
CA THR A 148 1.63 4.34 4.69
C THR A 148 1.48 4.88 6.10
N TRP A 149 1.11 4.02 7.07
CA TRP A 149 0.94 4.42 8.47
C TRP A 149 2.25 4.92 9.09
N ASN A 150 3.36 4.28 8.75
CA ASN A 150 4.68 4.61 9.27
C ASN A 150 5.48 5.54 8.35
N ASP A 151 4.90 6.03 7.25
CA ASP A 151 5.61 6.90 6.33
C ASP A 151 5.89 8.26 6.97
N PHE A 152 7.16 8.52 7.21
CA PHE A 152 7.69 9.77 7.70
C PHE A 152 8.31 10.60 6.57
N PHE A 153 9.07 9.95 5.67
CA PHE A 153 9.86 10.64 4.66
C PHE A 153 9.02 11.28 3.56
N GLY A 154 7.98 10.61 3.08
CA GLY A 154 7.09 11.19 2.09
C GLY A 154 6.45 12.48 2.59
N PRO A 155 5.72 12.46 3.71
CA PRO A 155 5.16 13.67 4.31
C PRO A 155 6.19 14.77 4.60
N LEU A 156 7.37 14.41 5.11
CA LEU A 156 8.45 15.38 5.40
C LEU A 156 8.92 16.15 4.15
N ILE A 157 8.92 15.50 2.99
CA ILE A 157 9.43 16.09 1.74
C ILE A 157 8.33 16.89 1.02
N TYR A 158 7.09 16.42 1.07
CA TYR A 158 6.00 16.95 0.25
C TYR A 158 5.06 17.91 0.98
N LEU A 159 5.01 17.88 2.34
CA LEU A 159 4.11 18.72 3.12
C LEU A 159 4.88 19.81 3.87
N ASP A 160 4.34 21.02 3.86
CA ASP A 160 4.89 22.19 4.56
C ASP A 160 3.90 22.76 5.59
N ASP A 161 2.61 22.59 5.35
CA ASP A 161 1.52 23.07 6.18
C ASP A 161 1.28 22.09 7.37
N PRO A 162 1.44 22.55 8.65
CA PRO A 162 1.22 21.70 9.81
C PRO A 162 -0.16 21.03 9.86
N ASP A 163 -1.22 21.68 9.36
CA ASP A 163 -2.57 21.11 9.36
C ASP A 163 -2.71 19.90 8.42
N LYS A 164 -1.74 19.71 7.53
CA LYS A 164 -1.66 18.58 6.61
C LYS A 164 -0.74 17.45 7.08
N PHE A 165 -0.03 17.63 8.17
CA PHE A 165 0.92 16.63 8.64
C PHE A 165 0.23 15.30 8.92
N THR A 166 0.97 14.22 8.65
CA THR A 166 0.60 12.86 9.05
C THR A 166 0.99 12.60 10.49
N LEU A 167 0.46 11.53 11.08
CA LEU A 167 0.75 11.15 12.45
C LEU A 167 2.25 10.93 12.68
N ALA A 168 2.93 10.20 11.78
CA ALA A 168 4.36 9.95 11.88
C ALA A 168 5.18 11.24 11.83
N LEU A 169 4.83 12.18 10.93
CA LEU A 169 5.50 13.47 10.83
C LEU A 169 5.18 14.35 12.04
N GLY A 170 3.91 14.42 12.47
CA GLY A 170 3.49 15.19 13.64
C GLY A 170 4.18 14.73 14.93
N LEU A 171 4.25 13.42 15.19
CA LEU A 171 4.98 12.86 16.32
C LEU A 171 6.47 13.22 16.30
N ALA A 172 7.10 13.24 15.13
CA ALA A 172 8.50 13.63 14.99
C ALA A 172 8.72 15.13 15.31
N THR A 173 7.75 16.00 15.01
CA THR A 173 7.85 17.43 15.34
C THR A 173 7.74 17.68 16.85
N MET A 174 7.00 16.85 17.58
CA MET A 174 6.93 16.92 19.05
C MET A 174 8.30 16.72 19.70
N VAL A 175 9.15 15.84 19.16
CA VAL A 175 10.49 15.56 19.70
C VAL A 175 11.48 16.73 19.47
N ARG A 176 11.25 17.60 18.48
CA ARG A 176 12.15 18.70 18.10
C ARG A 176 11.99 19.97 18.95
N ARG A 177 10.97 20.05 19.79
CA ARG A 177 10.73 21.23 20.63
C ARG A 177 11.71 21.26 21.81
N VAL A 178 12.32 22.42 22.04
CA VAL A 178 13.09 22.67 23.26
C VAL A 178 12.12 22.54 24.44
N GLY A 179 12.43 21.67 25.41
CA GLY A 179 11.53 21.40 26.53
C GLY A 179 10.56 20.24 26.27
N THR A 180 10.92 19.29 25.38
CA THR A 180 10.10 18.10 25.07
C THR A 180 9.59 17.43 26.34
N GLU A 181 8.29 17.36 26.50
CA GLU A 181 7.65 16.58 27.56
C GLU A 181 7.58 15.11 27.12
N TRP A 182 8.61 14.36 27.49
CA TRP A 182 8.75 12.94 27.08
C TRP A 182 7.54 12.08 27.44
N ASN A 183 6.84 12.42 28.52
CA ASN A 183 5.61 11.72 28.92
C ASN A 183 4.52 11.84 27.84
N GLU A 184 4.38 13.01 27.24
CA GLU A 184 3.39 13.27 26.18
C GLU A 184 3.76 12.55 24.89
N VAL A 185 5.03 12.64 24.48
CA VAL A 185 5.55 11.95 23.31
C VAL A 185 5.34 10.44 23.45
N MET A 186 5.65 9.86 24.60
CA MET A 186 5.47 8.42 24.83
C MET A 186 3.99 8.03 24.83
N ALA A 187 3.11 8.83 25.44
CA ALA A 187 1.67 8.58 25.44
C ALA A 187 1.09 8.63 24.02
N ALA A 188 1.47 9.63 23.21
CA ALA A 188 1.04 9.75 21.82
C ALA A 188 1.53 8.58 20.96
N ASN A 189 2.78 8.14 21.15
CA ASN A 189 3.33 6.97 20.45
C ASN A 189 2.61 5.67 20.83
N LEU A 190 2.25 5.47 22.11
CA LEU A 190 1.47 4.29 22.54
C LEU A 190 0.10 4.25 21.85
N VAL A 191 -0.58 5.39 21.72
CA VAL A 191 -1.85 5.46 21.00
C VAL A 191 -1.67 5.20 19.52
N ALA A 192 -0.59 5.71 18.91
CA ALA A 192 -0.28 5.50 17.50
C ALA A 192 -0.01 4.03 17.11
N VAL A 193 0.40 3.18 18.06
CA VAL A 193 0.61 1.74 17.84
C VAL A 193 -0.71 0.97 17.83
N ILE A 194 -1.76 1.45 18.47
CA ILE A 194 -3.04 0.71 18.59
C ILE A 194 -3.61 0.27 17.24
N PRO A 195 -3.74 1.14 16.20
CA PRO A 195 -4.26 0.73 14.90
C PRO A 195 -3.42 -0.35 14.22
N VAL A 196 -2.10 -0.32 14.41
CA VAL A 196 -1.18 -1.34 13.88
C VAL A 196 -1.47 -2.70 14.51
N LEU A 197 -1.64 -2.74 15.82
CA LEU A 197 -2.00 -3.98 16.54
C LEU A 197 -3.36 -4.50 16.10
N ILE A 198 -4.36 -3.63 15.96
CA ILE A 198 -5.70 -4.01 15.48
C ILE A 198 -5.60 -4.67 14.10
N VAL A 199 -4.93 -4.03 13.15
CA VAL A 199 -4.75 -4.57 11.79
C VAL A 199 -4.00 -5.90 11.82
N TYR A 200 -2.96 -6.03 12.64
CA TYR A 200 -2.23 -7.27 12.82
C TYR A 200 -3.14 -8.41 13.30
N PHE A 201 -3.90 -8.20 14.37
CA PHE A 201 -4.80 -9.23 14.93
C PHE A 201 -5.93 -9.61 13.97
N LEU A 202 -6.44 -8.68 13.18
CA LEU A 202 -7.45 -8.97 12.16
C LEU A 202 -6.88 -9.77 10.98
N ALA A 203 -5.62 -9.55 10.62
CA ALA A 203 -4.99 -10.14 9.45
C ALA A 203 -4.23 -11.46 9.73
N GLN A 204 -3.84 -11.74 10.98
CA GLN A 204 -2.92 -12.82 11.34
C GLN A 204 -3.30 -14.20 10.76
N ASN A 205 -4.57 -14.57 10.81
CA ASN A 205 -5.05 -15.87 10.31
C ASN A 205 -4.91 -16.00 8.78
N LYS A 206 -5.02 -14.89 8.04
CA LYS A 206 -4.90 -14.86 6.58
C LYS A 206 -3.42 -14.74 6.14
N LEU A 207 -2.59 -14.11 6.97
CA LEU A 207 -1.15 -14.04 6.73
C LEU A 207 -0.48 -15.42 6.82
N ILE A 208 -0.85 -16.22 7.81
CA ILE A 208 -0.30 -17.59 7.99
C ILE A 208 -0.71 -18.50 6.83
N GLY A 209 -1.97 -18.46 6.40
CA GLY A 209 -2.46 -19.27 5.27
C GLY A 209 -1.93 -18.84 3.91
N GLY A 210 -1.70 -17.55 3.69
CA GLY A 210 -1.20 -17.00 2.42
C GLY A 210 0.28 -17.29 2.16
N ILE A 211 1.12 -17.27 3.19
CA ILE A 211 2.56 -17.52 3.08
C ILE A 211 2.85 -19.01 2.94
N ALA A 212 2.10 -19.86 3.66
CA ALA A 212 2.30 -21.31 3.62
C ALA A 212 2.02 -21.91 2.23
N SER A 213 1.07 -21.34 1.46
CA SER A 213 0.74 -21.85 0.12
C SER A 213 1.79 -21.51 -0.95
N VAL A 214 2.64 -20.52 -0.72
CA VAL A 214 3.72 -20.11 -1.64
C VAL A 214 5.03 -20.86 -1.35
N GLY A 215 5.24 -21.32 -0.09
CA GLY A 215 6.50 -21.95 0.37
C GLY A 215 6.56 -23.48 0.24
N LEU A 216 5.48 -24.19 -0.04
CA LEU A 216 5.41 -25.65 0.01
C LEU A 216 5.46 -26.37 -1.35
N LYS A 217 5.83 -25.70 -2.43
CA LYS A 217 6.12 -26.32 -3.74
C LYS A 217 7.52 -25.94 -4.22
N GLY A 218 8.52 -26.37 -3.47
CA GLY A 218 9.90 -26.48 -3.87
C GLY A 218 10.30 -27.94 -3.82
#